data_fdcb73b391f0a7df9ab5f145abfbfa10
#
_entry.id   fdcb73b391f0a7df9ab5f145abfbfa10
#
_cell.length_a   1.000
_cell.length_b   1.000
_cell.length_c   1.000
_cell.angle_alpha   90.00
_cell.angle_beta   90.00
_cell.angle_gamma   90.00
#
_symmetry.space_group_name_H-M   'P 1'
#
loop_
_entity.id
_entity.type
_entity.pdbx_description
1 polymer ?
#
loop_
_entity_poly.entity_id
_entity_poly.type
_entity_poly.pdbx_seq_one_letter_code
_entity_poly.pdbx_strand_id
1 'polypeptide(L)'
;MYVGLNADHIDDGSGPRKSSAQVANFKTEEWSSWPAWIHELEEHTVDEISTDSERDANYVHAGWPTRAEVTVEPWLESRIARCPQPMGTGPWVTKRVSIRRLMVDIPLEELTPSSSFVAEVEEALCKFAESERFLGLREVFDKWGDVLALAFEFGTSASVTGPPSRIKVLDESPGLQLGSIAAFPSVRTCIQGGVLDIAHDDLTAWLSKSVPPERWAKIKVTRVVPITALLPASLQSEVKNLYAQLISYRPELDAKMVSMDQHVDGSKHALKTIDKLVLHAGNVIQSILVNYLDGTQSHLCGETWGKEQVFSLEQDEFVVEVATWLKNERLSGLRFTTSKGRISQIYGRFDGQPTVYSSPGGVLVALSADLGYDEDLREMLCNIQVS
;
A
#
# COMPACT_ATOMS: atom_id res chain seq x y z
N MET A 1 1.65 -20.77 -16.35
CA MET A 1 2.51 -19.56 -16.17
C MET A 1 1.93 -18.74 -15.05
N TYR A 2 2.65 -18.59 -13.93
CA TYR A 2 2.15 -17.91 -12.74
C TYR A 2 2.99 -16.64 -12.49
N VAL A 3 2.32 -15.50 -12.37
CA VAL A 3 2.95 -14.19 -12.24
C VAL A 3 2.62 -13.66 -10.86
N GLY A 4 3.60 -13.11 -10.16
CA GLY A 4 3.40 -12.41 -8.91
C GLY A 4 2.60 -11.11 -9.13
N LEU A 5 2.09 -10.56 -8.05
CA LEU A 5 1.27 -9.35 -8.04
C LEU A 5 1.88 -8.34 -7.08
N ASN A 6 2.05 -7.11 -7.54
CA ASN A 6 2.51 -6.01 -6.70
C ASN A 6 1.32 -5.43 -5.94
N ALA A 7 1.32 -5.64 -4.63
CA ALA A 7 0.23 -5.22 -3.76
C ALA A 7 0.20 -3.72 -3.49
N ASP A 8 1.29 -3.01 -3.76
CA ASP A 8 1.42 -1.57 -3.55
C ASP A 8 0.93 -0.71 -4.72
N HIS A 9 0.78 -1.30 -5.91
CA HIS A 9 0.32 -0.61 -7.11
C HIS A 9 -1.12 -0.94 -7.45
N ILE A 10 -2.02 0.00 -7.21
CA ILE A 10 -3.37 0.00 -7.77
C ILE A 10 -3.38 1.03 -8.89
N ASP A 11 -3.12 0.59 -10.10
CA ASP A 11 -3.41 1.38 -11.28
C ASP A 11 -4.92 1.32 -11.55
N ASP A 12 -5.56 2.42 -11.82
CA ASP A 12 -6.92 2.55 -12.37
C ASP A 12 -8.09 1.90 -11.61
N GLY A 13 -7.90 1.38 -10.41
CA GLY A 13 -8.94 0.71 -9.62
C GLY A 13 -9.19 -0.75 -10.02
N SER A 14 -8.36 -1.36 -10.89
CA SER A 14 -8.51 -2.75 -11.35
C SER A 14 -7.91 -3.81 -10.41
N GLY A 15 -7.34 -3.39 -9.29
CA GLY A 15 -6.67 -4.26 -8.31
C GLY A 15 -5.14 -4.25 -8.42
N PRO A 16 -4.45 -5.17 -7.72
CA PRO A 16 -3.00 -5.23 -7.71
C PRO A 16 -2.40 -5.42 -9.10
N ARG A 17 -1.34 -4.69 -9.39
CA ARG A 17 -0.63 -4.77 -10.66
C ARG A 17 0.09 -6.12 -10.80
N LYS A 18 0.05 -6.70 -11.99
CA LYS A 18 0.86 -7.89 -12.30
C LYS A 18 2.34 -7.53 -12.36
N SER A 19 3.19 -8.37 -11.77
CA SER A 19 4.64 -8.25 -11.92
C SER A 19 5.08 -8.47 -13.36
N SER A 20 6.27 -8.01 -13.68
CA SER A 20 6.84 -8.15 -15.02
C SER A 20 7.40 -9.55 -15.31
N ALA A 21 7.64 -10.34 -14.26
CA ALA A 21 8.29 -11.64 -14.36
C ALA A 21 7.39 -12.78 -13.88
N GLN A 22 7.57 -13.95 -14.49
CA GLN A 22 6.89 -15.17 -14.09
C GLN A 22 7.62 -15.80 -12.90
N VAL A 23 6.96 -15.83 -11.74
CA VAL A 23 7.56 -16.27 -10.47
C VAL A 23 7.50 -17.78 -10.25
N ALA A 24 6.52 -18.47 -10.83
CA ALA A 24 6.37 -19.91 -10.67
C ALA A 24 5.78 -20.59 -11.90
N ASN A 25 6.01 -21.88 -11.99
CA ASN A 25 5.39 -22.79 -12.95
C ASN A 25 4.58 -23.85 -12.20
N PHE A 26 3.59 -24.43 -12.86
CA PHE A 26 2.99 -25.66 -12.36
C PHE A 26 3.97 -26.83 -12.49
N LYS A 27 3.97 -27.73 -11.51
CA LYS A 27 4.76 -28.96 -11.56
C LYS A 27 4.33 -29.89 -12.67
N THR A 28 3.04 -29.89 -12.95
CA THR A 28 2.43 -30.68 -14.02
C THR A 28 1.99 -29.76 -15.14
N GLU A 29 2.45 -29.98 -16.36
CA GLU A 29 2.10 -29.16 -17.53
C GLU A 29 0.85 -29.67 -18.26
N GLU A 30 0.55 -30.96 -18.16
CA GLU A 30 -0.58 -31.61 -18.80
C GLU A 30 -1.46 -32.32 -17.77
N TRP A 31 -2.73 -32.00 -17.76
CA TRP A 31 -3.74 -32.70 -16.98
C TRP A 31 -4.67 -33.48 -17.89
N SER A 32 -4.76 -34.78 -17.67
CA SER A 32 -5.69 -35.65 -18.39
C SER A 32 -7.17 -35.46 -18.00
N SER A 33 -7.38 -34.79 -16.85
CA SER A 33 -8.69 -34.40 -16.33
C SER A 33 -8.56 -33.12 -15.53
N TRP A 34 -9.67 -32.49 -15.20
CA TRP A 34 -9.66 -31.33 -14.31
C TRP A 34 -9.04 -31.69 -12.96
N PRO A 35 -8.06 -30.91 -12.49
CA PRO A 35 -7.46 -31.11 -11.19
C PRO A 35 -8.50 -31.00 -10.06
N ALA A 36 -8.27 -31.73 -8.98
CA ALA A 36 -9.19 -31.78 -7.83
C ALA A 36 -9.41 -30.42 -7.13
N TRP A 37 -8.55 -29.42 -7.40
CA TRP A 37 -8.67 -28.07 -6.89
C TRP A 37 -9.49 -27.13 -7.80
N ILE A 38 -10.15 -27.65 -8.85
CA ILE A 38 -11.10 -26.93 -9.68
C ILE A 38 -12.50 -27.48 -9.40
N HIS A 39 -13.40 -26.61 -8.96
CA HIS A 39 -14.76 -26.97 -8.59
C HIS A 39 -15.78 -26.16 -9.38
N GLU A 40 -16.77 -26.81 -9.94
CA GLU A 40 -17.93 -26.14 -10.52
C GLU A 40 -18.83 -25.61 -9.40
N LEU A 41 -19.37 -24.43 -9.61
CA LEU A 41 -20.29 -23.76 -8.70
C LEU A 41 -21.53 -23.30 -9.48
N GLU A 42 -22.68 -23.34 -8.81
CA GLU A 42 -23.91 -22.72 -9.31
C GLU A 42 -24.53 -21.87 -8.21
N GLU A 43 -23.82 -20.79 -7.83
CA GLU A 43 -24.20 -19.98 -6.69
C GLU A 43 -24.39 -18.53 -7.09
N HIS A 44 -25.41 -17.93 -6.46
CA HIS A 44 -25.62 -16.49 -6.50
C HIS A 44 -25.31 -15.92 -5.11
N THR A 45 -24.48 -14.89 -5.06
CA THR A 45 -24.15 -14.22 -3.81
C THR A 45 -24.41 -12.74 -3.90
N VAL A 46 -24.79 -12.15 -2.78
CA VAL A 46 -24.90 -10.72 -2.58
C VAL A 46 -24.06 -10.38 -1.36
N ASP A 47 -22.95 -9.69 -1.59
CA ASP A 47 -22.00 -9.29 -0.54
C ASP A 47 -22.15 -7.79 -0.28
N GLU A 48 -22.13 -7.38 0.98
CA GLU A 48 -21.95 -6.00 1.40
C GLU A 48 -20.71 -5.91 2.30
N ILE A 49 -19.71 -5.17 1.88
CA ILE A 49 -18.41 -5.10 2.54
C ILE A 49 -18.12 -3.64 2.90
N SER A 50 -17.94 -3.39 4.19
CA SER A 50 -17.51 -2.08 4.69
C SER A 50 -16.00 -2.03 4.87
N THR A 51 -15.39 -0.91 4.49
CA THR A 51 -13.98 -0.63 4.64
C THR A 51 -13.77 0.77 5.22
N ASP A 52 -12.65 0.98 5.89
CA ASP A 52 -12.34 2.24 6.57
C ASP A 52 -11.48 3.18 5.70
N SER A 53 -11.07 2.73 4.52
CA SER A 53 -10.26 3.49 3.59
C SER A 53 -10.73 3.32 2.15
N GLU A 54 -10.52 4.35 1.35
CA GLU A 54 -10.78 4.29 -0.09
C GLU A 54 -9.91 3.23 -0.78
N ARG A 55 -8.69 3.02 -0.28
CA ARG A 55 -7.77 2.00 -0.80
C ARG A 55 -8.34 0.59 -0.64
N ASP A 56 -8.78 0.22 0.57
CA ASP A 56 -9.38 -1.10 0.81
C ASP A 56 -10.68 -1.26 0.00
N ALA A 57 -11.45 -0.18 -0.13
CA ALA A 57 -12.62 -0.16 -0.99
C ALA A 57 -12.27 -0.45 -2.46
N ASN A 58 -11.14 0.05 -2.97
CA ASN A 58 -10.69 -0.23 -4.33
C ASN A 58 -10.27 -1.70 -4.50
N TYR A 59 -9.58 -2.28 -3.51
CA TYR A 59 -9.26 -3.71 -3.52
C TYR A 59 -10.54 -4.55 -3.59
N VAL A 60 -11.46 -4.29 -2.68
CA VAL A 60 -12.74 -5.01 -2.63
C VAL A 60 -13.54 -4.79 -3.91
N HIS A 61 -13.57 -3.56 -4.44
CA HIS A 61 -14.24 -3.24 -5.70
C HIS A 61 -13.74 -4.07 -6.89
N ALA A 62 -12.44 -4.30 -6.95
CA ALA A 62 -11.80 -5.11 -7.98
C ALA A 62 -11.87 -6.64 -7.72
N GLY A 63 -12.54 -7.07 -6.67
CA GLY A 63 -12.67 -8.50 -6.32
C GLY A 63 -11.51 -9.05 -5.50
N TRP A 64 -10.72 -8.21 -4.88
CA TRP A 64 -9.62 -8.61 -4.00
C TRP A 64 -10.04 -8.62 -2.53
N PRO A 65 -9.35 -9.41 -1.67
CA PRO A 65 -9.47 -9.28 -0.23
C PRO A 65 -9.05 -7.89 0.25
N THR A 66 -9.45 -7.51 1.45
CA THR A 66 -8.96 -6.28 2.06
C THR A 66 -7.46 -6.33 2.32
N ARG A 67 -6.84 -5.18 2.50
CA ARG A 67 -5.41 -5.08 2.82
C ARG A 67 -5.03 -5.93 4.03
N ALA A 68 -5.84 -5.92 5.09
CA ALA A 68 -5.59 -6.69 6.31
C ALA A 68 -5.52 -8.20 6.06
N GLU A 69 -6.26 -8.72 5.08
CA GLU A 69 -6.24 -10.14 4.71
C GLU A 69 -5.02 -10.51 3.84
N VAL A 70 -4.44 -9.53 3.17
CA VAL A 70 -3.27 -9.71 2.28
C VAL A 70 -1.96 -9.51 3.04
N THR A 71 -1.94 -8.65 4.06
CA THR A 71 -0.72 -8.25 4.79
C THR A 71 -0.47 -9.12 6.01
N VAL A 72 -0.21 -10.39 5.81
CA VAL A 72 0.10 -11.33 6.92
C VAL A 72 1.57 -11.35 7.32
N GLU A 73 2.46 -10.68 6.57
CA GLU A 73 3.90 -10.67 6.83
C GLU A 73 4.42 -9.23 7.03
N PRO A 74 5.32 -9.00 7.99
CA PRO A 74 5.82 -7.65 8.31
C PRO A 74 6.47 -6.91 7.13
N TRP A 75 7.18 -7.64 6.26
CA TRP A 75 7.80 -7.05 5.08
C TRP A 75 6.77 -6.53 4.08
N LEU A 76 5.67 -7.27 3.91
CA LEU A 76 4.59 -6.89 3.00
C LEU A 76 3.86 -5.65 3.54
N GLU A 77 3.61 -5.59 4.84
CA GLU A 77 3.06 -4.41 5.50
C GLU A 77 3.96 -3.19 5.30
N SER A 78 5.26 -3.34 5.50
CA SER A 78 6.26 -2.29 5.28
C SER A 78 6.25 -1.76 3.84
N ARG A 79 6.10 -2.63 2.84
CA ARG A 79 6.03 -2.22 1.43
C ARG A 79 4.74 -1.48 1.12
N ILE A 80 3.61 -2.00 1.56
CA ILE A 80 2.29 -1.39 1.31
C ILE A 80 2.17 -0.03 2.02
N ALA A 81 2.76 0.09 3.22
CA ALA A 81 2.78 1.34 3.97
C ALA A 81 3.49 2.48 3.22
N ARG A 82 4.49 2.15 2.41
CA ARG A 82 5.26 3.13 1.64
C ARG A 82 4.55 3.73 0.44
N CYS A 83 3.44 3.13 0.01
CA CYS A 83 2.72 3.66 -1.15
C CYS A 83 1.92 4.90 -0.75
N PRO A 84 2.37 6.11 -1.13
CA PRO A 84 1.65 7.34 -0.84
C PRO A 84 0.41 7.37 -1.73
N GLN A 85 -0.74 7.05 -1.16
CA GLN A 85 -2.00 7.29 -1.84
C GLN A 85 -2.71 8.45 -1.16
N PRO A 86 -2.96 9.55 -1.88
CA PRO A 86 -3.81 10.63 -1.40
C PRO A 86 -5.25 10.15 -1.44
N MET A 87 -5.62 9.27 -0.52
CA MET A 87 -6.97 8.70 -0.49
C MET A 87 -7.71 9.19 0.74
N GLY A 88 -8.98 9.50 0.53
CA GLY A 88 -9.87 9.92 1.60
C GLY A 88 -9.94 8.87 2.71
N THR A 89 -9.72 9.30 3.93
CA THR A 89 -10.04 8.52 5.11
C THR A 89 -11.53 8.63 5.37
N GLY A 90 -12.18 7.51 5.65
CA GLY A 90 -13.60 7.47 5.96
C GLY A 90 -14.22 6.14 5.56
N PRO A 91 -15.44 5.87 6.02
CA PRO A 91 -16.11 4.61 5.71
C PRO A 91 -16.52 4.56 4.24
N TRP A 92 -16.29 3.41 3.64
CA TRP A 92 -16.72 3.04 2.29
C TRP A 92 -17.53 1.76 2.34
N VAL A 93 -18.47 1.60 1.42
CA VAL A 93 -19.26 0.38 1.27
C VAL A 93 -19.18 -0.10 -0.17
N THR A 94 -18.90 -1.38 -0.33
CA THR A 94 -18.97 -2.08 -1.60
C THR A 94 -20.12 -3.09 -1.56
N LYS A 95 -21.09 -2.95 -2.44
CA LYS A 95 -22.11 -3.96 -2.71
C LYS A 95 -21.73 -4.70 -3.97
N ARG A 96 -21.72 -6.02 -3.89
CA ARG A 96 -21.42 -6.90 -5.01
C ARG A 96 -22.47 -7.96 -5.16
N VAL A 97 -22.92 -8.15 -6.38
CA VAL A 97 -23.74 -9.30 -6.77
C VAL A 97 -22.92 -10.17 -7.70
N SER A 98 -22.83 -11.45 -7.42
CA SER A 98 -22.01 -12.38 -8.19
C SER A 98 -22.78 -13.65 -8.56
N ILE A 99 -22.58 -14.12 -9.78
CA ILE A 99 -22.96 -15.44 -10.23
C ILE A 99 -21.68 -16.25 -10.35
N ARG A 100 -21.47 -17.15 -9.40
CA ARG A 100 -20.27 -17.96 -9.28
C ARG A 100 -20.47 -19.23 -10.09
N ARG A 101 -19.53 -19.55 -10.98
CA ARG A 101 -19.58 -20.71 -11.89
C ARG A 101 -18.44 -21.67 -11.70
N LEU A 102 -17.28 -21.17 -11.30
CA LEU A 102 -16.10 -21.97 -11.10
C LEU A 102 -15.29 -21.41 -9.93
N MET A 103 -14.79 -22.28 -9.07
CA MET A 103 -13.79 -22.00 -8.08
C MET A 103 -12.51 -22.75 -8.41
N VAL A 104 -11.40 -22.05 -8.35
CA VAL A 104 -10.05 -22.59 -8.51
C VAL A 104 -9.29 -22.31 -7.24
N ASP A 105 -8.77 -23.33 -6.56
CA ASP A 105 -8.00 -23.22 -5.32
C ASP A 105 -6.68 -24.00 -5.42
N ILE A 106 -5.68 -23.38 -6.02
CA ILE A 106 -4.38 -23.99 -6.36
C ILE A 106 -3.58 -24.26 -5.10
N PRO A 107 -3.26 -25.53 -4.79
CA PRO A 107 -2.34 -25.86 -3.71
C PRO A 107 -0.96 -25.29 -4.01
N LEU A 108 -0.30 -24.71 -2.99
CA LEU A 108 1.03 -24.12 -3.15
C LEU A 108 2.07 -25.15 -3.59
N GLU A 109 1.91 -26.39 -3.15
CA GLU A 109 2.73 -27.55 -3.51
C GLU A 109 2.67 -27.95 -4.98
N GLU A 110 1.65 -27.52 -5.73
CA GLU A 110 1.57 -27.70 -7.17
C GLU A 110 2.45 -26.72 -7.97
N LEU A 111 3.00 -25.72 -7.27
CA LEU A 111 3.85 -24.70 -7.88
C LEU A 111 5.33 -24.99 -7.63
N THR A 112 6.14 -24.73 -8.65
CA THR A 112 7.61 -24.69 -8.56
C THR A 112 8.07 -23.27 -8.78
N PRO A 113 8.81 -22.65 -7.82
CA PRO A 113 9.34 -21.32 -8.01
C PRO A 113 10.31 -21.24 -9.17
N SER A 114 10.39 -20.09 -9.81
CA SER A 114 11.44 -19.81 -10.79
C SER A 114 12.80 -19.86 -10.11
N SER A 115 13.75 -20.58 -10.69
CA SER A 115 15.13 -20.64 -10.18
C SER A 115 15.78 -19.25 -10.13
N SER A 116 15.45 -18.38 -11.09
CA SER A 116 15.94 -17.00 -11.10
C SER A 116 15.40 -16.19 -9.94
N PHE A 117 14.11 -16.37 -9.58
CA PHE A 117 13.54 -15.73 -8.39
C PHE A 117 14.26 -16.14 -7.11
N VAL A 118 14.46 -17.43 -6.92
CA VAL A 118 15.17 -17.96 -5.75
C VAL A 118 16.60 -17.43 -5.69
N ALA A 119 17.32 -17.48 -6.80
CA ALA A 119 18.71 -17.00 -6.88
C ALA A 119 18.83 -15.49 -6.59
N GLU A 120 17.92 -14.67 -7.08
CA GLU A 120 17.93 -13.22 -6.82
C GLU A 120 17.62 -12.91 -5.33
N VAL A 121 16.76 -13.69 -4.69
CA VAL A 121 16.53 -13.56 -3.24
C VAL A 121 17.79 -13.95 -2.47
N GLU A 122 18.44 -15.06 -2.83
CA GLU A 122 19.70 -15.50 -2.20
C GLU A 122 20.80 -14.42 -2.37
N GLU A 123 20.95 -13.88 -3.57
CA GLU A 123 21.92 -12.81 -3.84
C GLU A 123 21.63 -11.55 -3.00
N ALA A 124 20.37 -11.16 -2.88
CA ALA A 124 19.97 -10.01 -2.07
C ALA A 124 20.32 -10.23 -0.59
N LEU A 125 20.07 -11.42 -0.05
CA LEU A 125 20.33 -11.76 1.34
C LEU A 125 21.83 -11.96 1.65
N CYS A 126 22.65 -12.31 0.64
CA CYS A 126 24.10 -12.47 0.80
C CYS A 126 24.88 -11.14 0.87
N LYS A 127 24.23 -10.00 0.63
CA LYS A 127 24.91 -8.69 0.73
C LYS A 127 25.37 -8.42 2.16
N PHE A 128 26.49 -7.71 2.30
CA PHE A 128 27.12 -7.51 3.60
C PHE A 128 26.32 -6.59 4.51
N ALA A 129 25.90 -5.42 3.98
CA ALA A 129 25.16 -4.45 4.77
C ALA A 129 23.64 -4.75 4.75
N GLU A 130 22.97 -4.59 5.88
CA GLU A 130 21.52 -4.80 5.99
C GLU A 130 20.75 -3.90 5.05
N SER A 131 21.13 -2.62 4.94
CA SER A 131 20.54 -1.68 3.99
C SER A 131 20.62 -2.15 2.54
N GLU A 132 21.73 -2.80 2.17
CA GLU A 132 21.88 -3.39 0.84
C GLU A 132 21.01 -4.64 0.65
N ARG A 133 20.82 -5.44 1.71
CA ARG A 133 19.89 -6.58 1.68
C ARG A 133 18.45 -6.12 1.46
N PHE A 134 18.02 -5.07 2.17
CA PHE A 134 16.69 -4.48 1.97
C PHE A 134 16.50 -3.92 0.58
N LEU A 135 17.50 -3.19 0.07
CA LEU A 135 17.45 -2.64 -1.28
C LEU A 135 17.35 -3.76 -2.32
N GLY A 136 18.18 -4.80 -2.18
CA GLY A 136 18.16 -5.96 -3.06
C GLY A 136 16.82 -6.70 -3.02
N LEU A 137 16.27 -6.97 -1.84
CA LEU A 137 14.95 -7.60 -1.72
C LEU A 137 13.84 -6.73 -2.30
N ARG A 138 13.92 -5.41 -2.15
CA ARG A 138 12.96 -4.51 -2.78
C ARG A 138 12.98 -4.64 -4.30
N GLU A 139 14.17 -4.62 -4.93
CA GLU A 139 14.31 -4.80 -6.37
C GLU A 139 13.75 -6.16 -6.83
N VAL A 140 13.99 -7.21 -6.04
CA VAL A 140 13.43 -8.54 -6.31
C VAL A 140 11.89 -8.48 -6.28
N PHE A 141 11.30 -7.93 -5.22
CA PHE A 141 9.84 -7.89 -5.10
C PHE A 141 9.19 -6.92 -6.12
N ASP A 142 9.85 -5.82 -6.49
CA ASP A 142 9.37 -4.95 -7.58
C ASP A 142 9.30 -5.70 -8.93
N LYS A 143 10.24 -6.61 -9.17
CA LYS A 143 10.31 -7.41 -10.38
C LYS A 143 9.35 -8.60 -10.37
N TRP A 144 9.32 -9.37 -9.26
CA TRP A 144 8.64 -10.65 -9.16
C TRP A 144 7.24 -10.56 -8.53
N GLY A 145 6.94 -9.46 -7.86
CA GLY A 145 5.70 -9.21 -7.14
C GLY A 145 5.83 -9.43 -5.64
N ASP A 146 4.77 -9.10 -4.92
CA ASP A 146 4.68 -9.19 -3.46
C ASP A 146 3.87 -10.40 -3.00
N VAL A 147 2.82 -10.71 -3.75
CA VAL A 147 1.82 -11.73 -3.39
C VAL A 147 1.47 -12.62 -4.57
N LEU A 148 0.94 -13.80 -4.23
CA LEU A 148 0.34 -14.74 -5.16
C LEU A 148 -1.13 -14.91 -4.81
N ALA A 149 -1.98 -14.80 -5.80
CA ALA A 149 -3.37 -15.18 -5.64
C ALA A 149 -3.51 -16.67 -6.01
N LEU A 150 -3.87 -17.49 -5.03
CA LEU A 150 -3.97 -18.95 -5.20
C LEU A 150 -5.40 -19.44 -5.35
N ALA A 151 -6.38 -18.72 -4.81
CA ALA A 151 -7.79 -19.11 -5.01
C ALA A 151 -8.59 -17.98 -5.66
N PHE A 152 -9.42 -18.39 -6.63
CA PHE A 152 -10.21 -17.50 -7.48
C PHE A 152 -11.61 -18.04 -7.70
N GLU A 153 -12.55 -17.13 -7.83
CA GLU A 153 -13.89 -17.41 -8.32
C GLU A 153 -14.05 -16.83 -9.72
N PHE A 154 -14.62 -17.61 -10.61
CA PHE A 154 -14.95 -17.21 -11.97
C PHE A 154 -16.45 -17.21 -12.18
N GLY A 155 -16.91 -16.31 -13.03
CA GLY A 155 -18.31 -16.13 -13.36
C GLY A 155 -18.59 -14.72 -13.85
N THR A 156 -19.67 -14.14 -13.34
CA THR A 156 -20.03 -12.74 -13.62
C THR A 156 -20.29 -12.00 -12.32
N SER A 157 -19.89 -10.75 -12.22
CA SER A 157 -20.18 -9.91 -11.06
C SER A 157 -20.45 -8.46 -11.43
N ALA A 158 -21.30 -7.82 -10.63
CA ALA A 158 -21.52 -6.39 -10.67
C ALA A 158 -21.25 -5.83 -9.25
N SER A 159 -20.39 -4.85 -9.14
CA SER A 159 -20.10 -4.18 -7.87
C SER A 159 -20.31 -2.68 -7.98
N VAL A 160 -20.77 -2.12 -6.85
CA VAL A 160 -20.95 -0.67 -6.67
C VAL A 160 -20.24 -0.30 -5.36
N THR A 161 -19.36 0.69 -5.43
CA THR A 161 -18.55 1.14 -4.30
C THR A 161 -18.67 2.65 -4.12
N GLY A 162 -18.89 3.08 -2.89
CA GLY A 162 -19.00 4.50 -2.58
C GLY A 162 -19.13 4.78 -1.07
N PRO A 163 -19.22 6.06 -0.69
CA PRO A 163 -19.53 6.44 0.68
C PRO A 163 -20.89 5.86 1.13
N PRO A 164 -21.05 5.47 2.41
CA PRO A 164 -22.30 4.83 2.91
C PRO A 164 -23.56 5.63 2.61
N SER A 165 -23.50 6.97 2.72
CA SER A 165 -24.62 7.85 2.43
C SER A 165 -25.10 7.77 0.98
N ARG A 166 -24.18 7.52 0.04
CA ARG A 166 -24.50 7.38 -1.39
C ARG A 166 -25.05 6.01 -1.71
N ILE A 167 -24.46 4.96 -1.12
CA ILE A 167 -24.92 3.58 -1.31
C ILE A 167 -26.34 3.40 -0.75
N LYS A 168 -26.65 4.01 0.40
CA LYS A 168 -28.00 3.98 0.97
C LYS A 168 -29.07 4.58 0.03
N VAL A 169 -28.77 5.66 -0.65
CA VAL A 169 -29.68 6.26 -1.64
C VAL A 169 -30.01 5.29 -2.77
N LEU A 170 -29.04 4.45 -3.17
CA LEU A 170 -29.25 3.43 -4.21
C LEU A 170 -30.21 2.34 -3.74
N ASP A 171 -30.16 1.95 -2.45
CA ASP A 171 -31.08 0.96 -1.87
C ASP A 171 -32.54 1.45 -1.84
N GLU A 172 -32.72 2.73 -1.61
CA GLU A 172 -34.03 3.37 -1.55
C GLU A 172 -34.63 3.64 -2.95
N SER A 173 -33.88 3.36 -4.02
CA SER A 173 -34.28 3.61 -5.42
C SER A 173 -34.33 2.29 -6.23
N PRO A 174 -35.31 1.41 -5.98
CA PRO A 174 -35.43 0.16 -6.72
C PRO A 174 -35.66 0.40 -8.19
N GLY A 175 -34.94 -0.35 -9.03
CA GLY A 175 -35.06 -0.26 -10.51
C GLY A 175 -34.07 0.73 -11.14
N LEU A 176 -33.10 1.26 -10.39
CA LEU A 176 -32.05 2.08 -10.95
C LEU A 176 -31.17 1.24 -11.91
N GLN A 177 -31.03 1.70 -13.14
CA GLN A 177 -30.14 1.04 -14.11
C GLN A 177 -28.68 1.25 -13.72
N LEU A 178 -27.82 0.24 -13.92
CA LEU A 178 -26.38 0.32 -13.60
C LEU A 178 -25.69 1.51 -14.28
N GLY A 179 -26.10 1.87 -15.50
CA GLY A 179 -25.60 3.05 -16.20
C GLY A 179 -25.94 4.36 -15.50
N SER A 180 -27.11 4.44 -14.86
CA SER A 180 -27.50 5.62 -14.08
C SER A 180 -26.73 5.72 -12.77
N ILE A 181 -26.38 4.59 -12.16
CA ILE A 181 -25.57 4.53 -10.94
C ILE A 181 -24.16 5.08 -11.18
N ALA A 182 -23.55 4.74 -12.32
CA ALA A 182 -22.22 5.23 -12.70
C ALA A 182 -22.14 6.77 -12.85
N ALA A 183 -23.27 7.45 -12.99
CA ALA A 183 -23.33 8.92 -13.09
C ALA A 183 -23.30 9.62 -11.72
N PHE A 184 -23.42 8.89 -10.60
CA PHE A 184 -23.37 9.50 -9.28
C PHE A 184 -21.93 9.88 -8.89
N PRO A 185 -21.68 11.13 -8.45
CA PRO A 185 -20.37 11.53 -7.97
C PRO A 185 -19.90 10.65 -6.81
N SER A 186 -18.63 10.26 -6.81
CA SER A 186 -17.98 9.42 -5.80
C SER A 186 -18.52 7.98 -5.69
N VAL A 187 -19.28 7.52 -6.67
CA VAL A 187 -19.72 6.13 -6.78
C VAL A 187 -19.00 5.50 -7.97
N ARG A 188 -18.48 4.29 -7.76
CA ARG A 188 -17.81 3.51 -8.80
C ARG A 188 -18.60 2.26 -9.06
N THR A 189 -18.65 1.85 -10.32
CA THR A 189 -19.26 0.61 -10.76
C THR A 189 -18.23 -0.24 -11.48
N CYS A 190 -18.24 -1.54 -11.22
CA CYS A 190 -17.42 -2.50 -11.93
C CYS A 190 -18.28 -3.70 -12.33
N ILE A 191 -18.17 -4.12 -13.59
CA ILE A 191 -18.79 -5.32 -14.10
C ILE A 191 -17.71 -6.22 -14.65
N GLN A 192 -17.71 -7.46 -14.22
CA GLN A 192 -16.75 -8.48 -14.63
C GLN A 192 -17.50 -9.65 -15.25
N GLY A 193 -17.10 -10.02 -16.45
CA GLY A 193 -17.76 -11.08 -17.20
C GLY A 193 -19.13 -10.69 -17.75
N GLY A 194 -19.75 -11.59 -18.50
CA GLY A 194 -21.08 -11.41 -19.05
C GLY A 194 -21.16 -10.65 -20.36
N VAL A 195 -22.37 -10.36 -20.78
CA VAL A 195 -22.67 -9.55 -21.98
C VAL A 195 -22.96 -8.13 -21.53
N LEU A 196 -22.08 -7.22 -21.90
CA LEU A 196 -22.18 -5.79 -21.59
C LEU A 196 -23.27 -5.12 -22.46
N ASP A 197 -24.51 -5.12 -22.00
CA ASP A 197 -25.48 -4.13 -22.42
C ASP A 197 -26.03 -3.37 -21.20
N ILE A 198 -25.11 -2.69 -20.51
CA ILE A 198 -25.33 -2.02 -19.24
C ILE A 198 -26.33 -0.86 -19.39
N ALA A 199 -26.48 -0.34 -20.58
CA ALA A 199 -27.30 0.85 -20.81
C ALA A 199 -28.82 0.55 -20.68
N HIS A 200 -29.24 -0.70 -20.81
CA HIS A 200 -30.63 -1.09 -20.93
C HIS A 200 -31.12 -2.12 -19.91
N ASP A 201 -30.21 -2.83 -19.25
CA ASP A 201 -30.58 -3.88 -18.32
C ASP A 201 -30.65 -3.38 -16.88
N ASP A 202 -31.69 -3.73 -16.16
CA ASP A 202 -31.66 -3.70 -14.71
C ASP A 202 -30.82 -4.88 -14.18
N LEU A 203 -30.39 -4.79 -12.93
CA LEU A 203 -29.56 -5.81 -12.31
C LEU A 203 -30.22 -7.20 -12.32
N THR A 204 -31.55 -7.25 -12.19
CA THR A 204 -32.31 -8.50 -12.13
C THR A 204 -32.34 -9.17 -13.51
N ALA A 205 -32.56 -8.41 -14.59
CA ALA A 205 -32.51 -8.91 -15.94
C ALA A 205 -31.10 -9.38 -16.32
N TRP A 206 -30.06 -8.67 -15.87
CA TRP A 206 -28.66 -9.08 -16.09
C TRP A 206 -28.32 -10.38 -15.36
N LEU A 207 -28.76 -10.56 -14.11
CA LEU A 207 -28.54 -11.77 -13.31
C LEU A 207 -29.26 -13.00 -13.91
N SER A 208 -30.36 -12.82 -14.62
CA SER A 208 -31.12 -13.91 -15.25
C SER A 208 -30.50 -14.41 -16.57
N LYS A 209 -29.55 -13.68 -17.15
CA LYS A 209 -28.91 -14.05 -18.41
C LYS A 209 -27.95 -15.23 -18.23
N SER A 210 -28.13 -16.25 -19.03
CA SER A 210 -27.15 -17.33 -19.15
C SER A 210 -25.90 -16.79 -19.86
N VAL A 211 -24.75 -16.91 -19.20
CA VAL A 211 -23.46 -16.46 -19.74
C VAL A 211 -22.61 -17.68 -20.06
N PRO A 212 -22.16 -17.83 -21.31
CA PRO A 212 -21.33 -18.96 -21.72
C PRO A 212 -19.92 -18.85 -21.06
N PRO A 213 -19.23 -20.00 -20.86
CA PRO A 213 -17.95 -20.07 -20.16
C PRO A 213 -16.86 -19.13 -20.71
N GLU A 214 -16.85 -18.89 -22.01
CA GLU A 214 -15.88 -18.00 -22.69
C GLU A 214 -16.01 -16.54 -22.27
N ARG A 215 -17.11 -16.18 -21.62
CA ARG A 215 -17.40 -14.84 -21.12
C ARG A 215 -17.33 -14.73 -19.60
N TRP A 216 -16.95 -15.81 -18.91
CA TRP A 216 -16.68 -15.73 -17.49
C TRP A 216 -15.41 -14.94 -17.24
N ALA A 217 -15.42 -14.14 -16.23
CA ALA A 217 -14.25 -13.41 -15.75
C ALA A 217 -13.85 -13.91 -14.36
N LYS A 218 -12.62 -13.62 -13.96
CA LYS A 218 -12.21 -13.74 -12.57
C LYS A 218 -12.93 -12.63 -11.78
N ILE A 219 -13.87 -13.00 -10.93
CA ILE A 219 -14.74 -12.08 -10.21
C ILE A 219 -14.31 -11.84 -8.76
N LYS A 220 -13.59 -12.80 -8.17
CA LYS A 220 -13.12 -12.69 -6.80
C LYS A 220 -11.80 -13.45 -6.62
N VAL A 221 -10.91 -12.90 -5.84
CA VAL A 221 -9.74 -13.56 -5.27
C VAL A 221 -10.08 -13.90 -3.82
N THR A 222 -10.01 -15.18 -3.47
CA THR A 222 -10.42 -15.65 -2.14
C THR A 222 -9.25 -16.06 -1.26
N ARG A 223 -8.08 -16.36 -1.86
CA ARG A 223 -6.88 -16.68 -1.11
C ARG A 223 -5.65 -16.06 -1.78
N VAL A 224 -4.90 -15.34 -0.96
CA VAL A 224 -3.64 -14.70 -1.33
C VAL A 224 -2.56 -15.16 -0.34
N VAL A 225 -1.36 -15.39 -0.82
CA VAL A 225 -0.20 -15.69 0.01
C VAL A 225 0.96 -14.77 -0.38
N PRO A 226 1.88 -14.46 0.56
CA PRO A 226 3.11 -13.77 0.22
C PRO A 226 3.91 -14.56 -0.82
N ILE A 227 4.59 -13.86 -1.73
CA ILE A 227 5.45 -14.51 -2.74
C ILE A 227 6.56 -15.34 -2.10
N THR A 228 6.99 -14.96 -0.90
CA THR A 228 7.98 -15.68 -0.11
C THR A 228 7.55 -17.10 0.26
N ALA A 229 6.25 -17.40 0.24
CA ALA A 229 5.75 -18.76 0.46
C ALA A 229 6.26 -19.77 -0.57
N LEU A 230 6.72 -19.32 -1.74
CA LEU A 230 7.37 -20.16 -2.76
C LEU A 230 8.83 -20.51 -2.43
N LEU A 231 9.49 -19.75 -1.54
CA LEU A 231 10.90 -19.94 -1.24
C LEU A 231 11.13 -21.18 -0.35
N PRO A 232 12.33 -21.75 -0.36
CA PRO A 232 12.76 -22.70 0.67
C PRO A 232 12.59 -22.12 2.08
N ALA A 233 12.27 -22.96 3.05
CA ALA A 233 11.97 -22.54 4.42
C ALA A 233 13.11 -21.73 5.08
N SER A 234 14.38 -22.03 4.73
CA SER A 234 15.54 -21.25 5.19
C SER A 234 15.46 -19.80 4.72
N LEU A 235 15.23 -19.56 3.43
CA LEU A 235 15.13 -18.21 2.86
C LEU A 235 13.90 -17.47 3.37
N GLN A 236 12.77 -18.17 3.52
CA GLN A 236 11.58 -17.57 4.15
C GLN A 236 11.91 -17.02 5.55
N SER A 237 12.62 -17.84 6.35
CA SER A 237 13.02 -17.46 7.72
C SER A 237 14.00 -16.29 7.72
N GLU A 238 14.95 -16.25 6.79
CA GLU A 238 15.91 -15.14 6.68
C GLU A 238 15.21 -13.83 6.30
N VAL A 239 14.34 -13.84 5.28
CA VAL A 239 13.53 -12.67 4.91
C VAL A 239 12.69 -12.21 6.10
N LYS A 240 12.00 -13.14 6.77
CA LYS A 240 11.17 -12.82 7.93
C LYS A 240 11.97 -12.21 9.07
N ASN A 241 13.12 -12.76 9.39
CA ASN A 241 14.00 -12.26 10.44
C ASN A 241 14.55 -10.88 10.10
N LEU A 242 14.97 -10.66 8.85
CA LEU A 242 15.46 -9.37 8.40
C LEU A 242 14.38 -8.27 8.54
N TYR A 243 13.14 -8.57 8.15
CA TYR A 243 12.04 -7.60 8.28
C TYR A 243 11.51 -7.48 9.72
N ALA A 244 11.60 -8.52 10.54
CA ALA A 244 11.31 -8.43 11.97
C ALA A 244 12.30 -7.51 12.69
N GLN A 245 13.55 -7.49 12.24
CA GLN A 245 14.56 -6.55 12.72
C GLN A 245 14.20 -5.10 12.37
N LEU A 246 13.53 -4.83 11.22
CA LEU A 246 13.03 -3.50 10.89
C LEU A 246 12.07 -2.93 11.93
N ILE A 247 11.26 -3.79 12.54
CA ILE A 247 10.29 -3.39 13.57
C ILE A 247 11.00 -3.10 14.89
N SER A 248 12.11 -3.77 15.16
CA SER A 248 12.98 -3.58 16.34
C SER A 248 14.24 -2.77 16.04
N TYR A 249 14.41 -2.31 14.80
CA TYR A 249 15.65 -1.77 14.28
C TYR A 249 15.97 -0.40 14.89
N ARG A 250 17.08 -0.34 15.57
CA ARG A 250 17.83 0.90 15.81
C ARG A 250 18.88 0.97 14.70
N PRO A 251 18.75 1.86 13.71
CA PRO A 251 19.75 1.95 12.67
C PRO A 251 21.11 2.28 13.29
N GLU A 252 22.08 1.43 13.07
CA GLU A 252 23.48 1.82 13.22
C GLU A 252 23.74 2.78 12.06
N LEU A 253 23.73 4.07 12.34
CA LEU A 253 24.14 5.06 11.37
C LEU A 253 25.64 4.89 11.15
N ASP A 254 26.00 4.65 9.92
CA ASP A 254 27.37 4.97 9.48
C ASP A 254 27.52 6.50 9.63
N ALA A 255 28.31 6.91 10.60
CA ALA A 255 28.55 8.33 10.91
C ALA A 255 29.06 9.15 9.71
N LYS A 256 29.43 8.49 8.61
CA LYS A 256 29.82 9.12 7.35
C LYS A 256 28.63 9.60 6.51
N MET A 257 27.41 9.10 6.77
CA MET A 257 26.23 9.48 5.99
C MET A 257 25.46 10.65 6.61
N VAL A 258 25.80 11.08 7.82
CA VAL A 258 25.18 12.26 8.42
C VAL A 258 25.93 13.49 7.92
N SER A 259 25.29 14.27 7.05
CA SER A 259 25.81 15.61 6.70
C SER A 259 25.99 16.39 7.99
N MET A 260 27.22 16.78 8.26
CA MET A 260 27.61 17.55 9.45
C MET A 260 27.28 19.05 9.30
N ASP A 261 26.15 19.35 8.69
CA ASP A 261 25.74 20.74 8.60
C ASP A 261 25.39 21.28 10.00
N GLN A 262 25.89 22.47 10.31
CA GLN A 262 26.02 23.01 11.67
C GLN A 262 24.68 23.22 12.39
N HIS A 263 23.57 23.08 11.68
CA HIS A 263 22.22 23.35 12.19
C HIS A 263 21.44 22.09 12.60
N VAL A 264 22.03 20.91 12.47
CA VAL A 264 21.32 19.67 12.79
C VAL A 264 22.18 18.72 13.58
N ASP A 265 21.72 18.48 14.78
CA ASP A 265 22.29 17.48 15.71
C ASP A 265 21.99 16.03 15.33
N GLY A 266 21.85 15.74 14.02
CA GLY A 266 21.56 14.40 13.52
C GLY A 266 22.51 13.34 14.07
N SER A 267 23.80 13.64 14.14
CA SER A 267 24.80 12.73 14.70
C SER A 267 24.62 12.44 16.18
N LYS A 268 24.14 13.39 16.99
CA LYS A 268 23.88 13.18 18.43
C LYS A 268 22.64 12.33 18.69
N HIS A 269 21.71 12.32 17.77
CA HIS A 269 20.43 11.66 17.93
C HIS A 269 20.28 10.42 17.04
N ALA A 270 21.27 10.13 16.24
CA ALA A 270 21.27 9.08 15.25
C ALA A 270 20.91 7.67 15.77
N LEU A 271 21.24 7.38 17.02
CA LEU A 271 20.92 6.10 17.68
C LEU A 271 19.65 6.16 18.55
N LYS A 272 18.87 7.25 18.47
CA LYS A 272 17.69 7.45 19.29
C LYS A 272 16.43 7.13 18.50
N THR A 273 15.44 6.61 19.20
CA THR A 273 14.12 6.36 18.63
C THR A 273 13.26 7.61 18.79
N ILE A 274 12.64 8.05 17.70
CA ILE A 274 11.71 9.18 17.72
C ILE A 274 10.45 8.74 18.45
N ASP A 275 9.99 9.57 19.41
CA ASP A 275 8.71 9.45 20.11
C ASP A 275 7.63 10.26 19.39
N LYS A 276 7.94 11.51 19.07
CA LYS A 276 7.00 12.40 18.39
C LYS A 276 7.71 13.53 17.65
N LEU A 277 7.02 14.04 16.65
CA LEU A 277 7.39 15.22 15.88
C LEU A 277 6.44 16.36 16.26
N VAL A 278 6.99 17.49 16.64
CA VAL A 278 6.24 18.71 16.95
C VAL A 278 6.52 19.74 15.88
N LEU A 279 5.46 20.22 15.25
CA LEU A 279 5.54 21.17 14.15
C LEU A 279 4.75 22.42 14.49
N HIS A 280 5.29 23.58 14.13
CA HIS A 280 4.50 24.80 14.07
C HIS A 280 4.20 25.08 12.58
N ALA A 281 2.93 25.06 12.22
CA ALA A 281 2.52 25.19 10.85
C ALA A 281 1.30 26.11 10.69
N GLY A 282 1.33 26.89 9.62
CA GLY A 282 0.23 27.71 9.14
C GLY A 282 0.09 27.57 7.63
N ASN A 283 0.44 28.60 6.88
CA ASN A 283 0.53 28.54 5.41
C ASN A 283 1.81 27.88 4.92
N VAL A 284 2.81 27.81 5.79
CA VAL A 284 4.12 27.18 5.59
C VAL A 284 4.50 26.46 6.89
N ILE A 285 5.50 25.59 6.82
CA ILE A 285 6.09 24.99 8.00
C ILE A 285 7.06 26.03 8.62
N GLN A 286 6.84 26.35 9.88
CA GLN A 286 7.59 27.40 10.57
C GLN A 286 8.69 26.82 11.45
N SER A 287 8.42 25.69 12.10
CA SER A 287 9.44 24.98 12.85
C SER A 287 9.15 23.49 12.96
N ILE A 288 10.21 22.74 13.21
CA ILE A 288 10.17 21.31 13.48
C ILE A 288 11.04 21.01 14.70
N LEU A 289 10.51 20.20 15.61
CA LEU A 289 11.18 19.68 16.78
C LEU A 289 10.95 18.17 16.86
N VAL A 290 12.02 17.42 17.03
CA VAL A 290 11.94 15.96 17.21
C VAL A 290 12.14 15.64 18.69
N ASN A 291 11.21 14.90 19.28
CA ASN A 291 11.33 14.35 20.62
C ASN A 291 11.67 12.86 20.53
N TYR A 292 12.52 12.40 21.41
CA TYR A 292 12.99 11.02 21.46
C TYR A 292 12.48 10.28 22.70
N LEU A 293 12.36 8.96 22.62
CA LEU A 293 11.87 8.10 23.71
C LEU A 293 12.69 8.21 25.01
N ASP A 294 13.98 8.61 24.91
CA ASP A 294 14.84 8.85 26.08
C ASP A 294 14.57 10.18 26.77
N GLY A 295 13.55 10.93 26.33
CA GLY A 295 13.18 12.23 26.85
C GLY A 295 14.02 13.39 26.33
N THR A 296 14.99 13.16 25.46
CA THR A 296 15.77 14.23 24.83
C THR A 296 15.03 14.81 23.63
N GLN A 297 15.48 15.99 23.17
CA GLN A 297 14.90 16.69 22.03
C GLN A 297 16.00 17.09 21.05
N SER A 298 15.65 17.19 19.76
CA SER A 298 16.50 17.85 18.78
C SER A 298 16.59 19.34 19.06
N HIS A 299 17.49 20.03 18.40
CA HIS A 299 17.42 21.49 18.32
C HIS A 299 16.12 21.89 17.60
N LEU A 300 15.44 22.93 18.10
CA LEU A 300 14.28 23.49 17.41
C LEU A 300 14.79 24.21 16.15
N CYS A 301 14.37 23.73 14.97
CA CYS A 301 14.67 24.40 13.71
C CYS A 301 13.53 25.35 13.36
N GLY A 302 13.82 26.65 13.25
CA GLY A 302 12.84 27.69 12.91
C GLY A 302 12.14 28.31 14.09
N GLU A 303 11.12 29.12 13.84
CA GLU A 303 10.40 29.91 14.84
C GLU A 303 9.06 29.28 15.24
N THR A 304 8.61 29.50 16.47
CA THR A 304 7.37 28.90 17.04
C THR A 304 6.11 29.67 16.69
N TRP A 305 6.05 30.27 15.51
CA TRP A 305 4.84 30.93 15.02
C TRP A 305 3.89 29.90 14.40
N GLY A 306 2.60 30.18 14.46
CA GLY A 306 1.60 29.29 13.89
C GLY A 306 1.00 28.34 14.92
N LYS A 307 0.23 27.37 14.43
CA LYS A 307 -0.43 26.40 15.30
C LYS A 307 0.50 25.22 15.54
N GLU A 308 0.72 24.91 16.81
CA GLU A 308 1.41 23.69 17.19
C GLU A 308 0.59 22.46 16.78
N GLN A 309 1.25 21.51 16.18
CA GLN A 309 0.69 20.23 15.73
C GLN A 309 1.68 19.13 16.09
N VAL A 310 1.16 18.03 16.62
CA VAL A 310 1.98 16.92 17.13
C VAL A 310 1.65 15.66 16.34
N PHE A 311 2.69 14.97 15.90
CA PHE A 311 2.60 13.63 15.35
C PHE A 311 3.33 12.65 16.26
N SER A 312 2.59 11.98 17.14
CA SER A 312 3.14 10.97 18.05
C SER A 312 3.22 9.61 17.35
N LEU A 313 4.32 8.91 17.58
CA LEU A 313 4.52 7.54 17.15
C LEU A 313 4.03 6.57 18.24
N GLU A 314 3.54 5.42 17.84
CA GLU A 314 3.20 4.32 18.73
C GLU A 314 4.46 3.53 19.10
N GLN A 315 4.34 2.63 20.05
CA GLN A 315 5.41 1.69 20.36
C GLN A 315 5.78 0.89 19.11
N ASP A 316 7.07 0.76 18.83
CA ASP A 316 7.63 0.07 17.67
C ASP A 316 7.12 0.61 16.31
N GLU A 317 6.79 1.88 16.28
CA GLU A 317 6.43 2.60 15.06
C GLU A 317 7.54 3.60 14.68
N PHE A 318 7.90 3.62 13.38
CA PHE A 318 8.96 4.44 12.83
C PHE A 318 8.45 5.23 11.63
N VAL A 319 8.96 6.45 11.43
CA VAL A 319 8.73 7.17 10.17
C VAL A 319 9.60 6.56 9.08
N VAL A 320 9.00 6.13 7.99
CA VAL A 320 9.68 5.47 6.86
C VAL A 320 9.69 6.31 5.58
N GLU A 321 8.86 7.35 5.56
CA GLU A 321 8.78 8.26 4.42
C GLU A 321 8.42 9.67 4.89
N VAL A 322 9.03 10.65 4.25
CA VAL A 322 8.73 12.07 4.42
C VAL A 322 8.43 12.68 3.07
N ALA A 323 7.26 13.28 2.91
CA ALA A 323 6.89 14.03 1.71
C ALA A 323 6.90 15.52 2.02
N THR A 324 7.57 16.30 1.17
CA THR A 324 7.72 17.76 1.32
C THR A 324 7.17 18.49 0.12
N TRP A 325 6.56 19.64 0.36
CA TRP A 325 6.16 20.59 -0.67
C TRP A 325 6.93 21.89 -0.49
N LEU A 326 7.49 22.39 -1.59
CA LEU A 326 8.21 23.66 -1.62
C LEU A 326 7.40 24.67 -2.42
N LYS A 327 7.34 25.91 -1.92
CA LYS A 327 6.79 27.05 -2.62
C LYS A 327 7.66 28.27 -2.42
N ASN A 328 8.17 28.84 -3.53
CA ASN A 328 9.08 29.97 -3.49
C ASN A 328 10.26 29.72 -2.53
N GLU A 329 10.91 28.56 -2.69
CA GLU A 329 12.07 28.15 -1.87
C GLU A 329 11.77 27.97 -0.37
N ARG A 330 10.50 27.95 0.03
CA ARG A 330 10.06 27.73 1.42
C ARG A 330 9.37 26.38 1.55
N LEU A 331 9.60 25.71 2.66
CA LEU A 331 8.88 24.48 3.00
C LEU A 331 7.40 24.81 3.29
N SER A 332 6.54 24.59 2.31
CA SER A 332 5.12 24.90 2.41
C SER A 332 4.30 23.78 3.03
N GLY A 333 4.69 22.54 2.82
CA GLY A 333 3.96 21.37 3.35
C GLY A 333 4.86 20.22 3.71
N LEU A 334 4.37 19.39 4.64
CA LEU A 334 5.09 18.24 5.17
C LEU A 334 4.09 17.12 5.52
N ARG A 335 4.44 15.87 5.24
CA ARG A 335 3.66 14.68 5.59
C ARG A 335 4.60 13.53 5.92
N PHE A 336 4.20 12.72 6.89
CA PHE A 336 4.93 11.53 7.33
C PHE A 336 4.14 10.26 7.03
N THR A 337 4.85 9.20 6.64
CA THR A 337 4.31 7.85 6.54
C THR A 337 5.11 6.95 7.48
N THR A 338 4.44 6.07 8.21
CA THR A 338 5.08 5.22 9.23
C THR A 338 5.20 3.78 8.81
N SER A 339 6.03 3.02 9.51
CA SER A 339 6.22 1.57 9.33
C SER A 339 4.94 0.76 9.54
N LYS A 340 3.98 1.29 10.33
CA LYS A 340 2.65 0.71 10.54
C LYS A 340 1.62 1.15 9.49
N GLY A 341 2.04 1.88 8.45
CA GLY A 341 1.15 2.36 7.38
C GLY A 341 0.29 3.56 7.77
N ARG A 342 0.51 4.17 8.93
CA ARG A 342 -0.13 5.42 9.29
C ARG A 342 0.42 6.55 8.44
N ILE A 343 -0.47 7.38 7.92
CA ILE A 343 -0.12 8.59 7.17
C ILE A 343 -0.60 9.78 7.99
N SER A 344 0.29 10.73 8.27
CA SER A 344 -0.10 11.97 8.95
C SER A 344 -0.99 12.82 8.06
N GLN A 345 -1.71 13.77 8.65
CA GLN A 345 -2.25 14.88 7.86
C GLN A 345 -1.12 15.64 7.15
N ILE A 346 -1.45 16.42 6.14
CA ILE A 346 -0.50 17.36 5.56
C ILE A 346 -0.42 18.56 6.50
N TYR A 347 0.75 18.81 7.06
CA TYR A 347 1.05 20.01 7.83
C TYR A 347 1.39 21.14 6.86
N GLY A 348 0.86 22.33 7.07
CA GLY A 348 1.04 23.46 6.16
C GLY A 348 0.14 23.42 4.94
N ARG A 349 0.63 23.87 3.80
CA ARG A 349 -0.07 23.87 2.51
C ARG A 349 0.63 22.97 1.50
N PHE A 350 -0.16 22.37 0.65
CA PHE A 350 0.34 21.60 -0.48
C PHE A 350 -0.04 22.28 -1.79
N ASP A 351 0.94 22.57 -2.63
CA ASP A 351 0.75 23.04 -4.00
C ASP A 351 1.71 22.20 -4.89
N GLY A 352 1.17 21.54 -5.90
CA GLY A 352 1.96 20.75 -6.84
C GLY A 352 2.34 19.35 -6.33
N GLN A 353 3.37 18.77 -6.94
CA GLN A 353 3.87 17.43 -6.59
C GLN A 353 4.86 17.52 -5.42
N PRO A 354 4.80 16.60 -4.47
CA PRO A 354 5.77 16.55 -3.39
C PRO A 354 7.11 15.99 -3.84
N THR A 355 8.18 16.40 -3.16
CA THR A 355 9.42 15.63 -3.12
C THR A 355 9.28 14.58 -2.02
N VAL A 356 9.52 13.32 -2.36
CA VAL A 356 9.38 12.20 -1.42
C VAL A 356 10.74 11.65 -1.06
N TYR A 357 11.03 11.60 0.23
CA TYR A 357 12.22 11.00 0.80
C TYR A 357 11.84 9.69 1.46
N SER A 358 12.38 8.61 0.96
CA SER A 358 12.25 7.28 1.55
C SER A 358 13.49 6.48 1.24
N SER A 359 13.88 5.62 2.17
CA SER A 359 14.95 4.65 1.96
C SER A 359 14.41 3.25 2.13
N PRO A 360 14.63 2.35 1.19
CA PRO A 360 14.20 0.96 1.33
C PRO A 360 14.77 0.34 2.62
N GLY A 361 13.89 -0.14 3.49
CA GLY A 361 14.29 -0.65 4.79
C GLY A 361 14.76 0.40 5.80
N GLY A 362 14.91 1.65 5.40
CA GLY A 362 15.33 2.74 6.26
C GLY A 362 14.19 3.30 7.12
N VAL A 363 14.56 3.90 8.24
CA VAL A 363 13.68 4.68 9.10
C VAL A 363 14.27 6.07 9.29
N LEU A 364 13.40 7.05 9.48
CA LEU A 364 13.82 8.39 9.81
C LEU A 364 14.50 8.38 11.19
N VAL A 365 15.70 8.88 11.24
CA VAL A 365 16.47 9.00 12.50
C VAL A 365 16.70 10.47 12.89
N ALA A 366 16.79 11.34 11.90
CA ALA A 366 16.96 12.77 12.11
C ALA A 366 16.36 13.57 10.95
N LEU A 367 15.92 14.77 11.25
CA LEU A 367 15.52 15.78 10.30
C LEU A 367 16.50 16.93 10.35
N SER A 368 17.02 17.30 9.20
CA SER A 368 17.86 18.45 8.93
C SER A 368 17.02 19.53 8.27
N ALA A 369 17.20 20.78 8.61
CA ALA A 369 16.52 21.86 7.94
C ALA A 369 17.51 22.90 7.42
N ASP A 370 17.38 23.26 6.16
CA ASP A 370 18.05 24.42 5.61
C ASP A 370 17.28 25.67 6.04
N LEU A 371 17.95 26.57 6.74
CA LEU A 371 17.38 27.83 7.19
C LEU A 371 17.72 28.94 6.20
N GLY A 372 16.75 29.74 5.84
CA GLY A 372 16.89 30.99 5.13
C GLY A 372 16.34 32.14 5.94
N TYR A 373 16.46 33.35 5.42
CA TYR A 373 15.88 34.55 6.03
C TYR A 373 14.89 35.20 5.07
N ASP A 374 13.75 35.64 5.56
CA ASP A 374 12.82 36.43 4.79
C ASP A 374 13.28 37.92 4.69
N GLU A 375 12.47 38.73 3.99
CA GLU A 375 12.76 40.16 3.83
C GLU A 375 12.81 40.94 5.18
N ASP A 376 12.17 40.39 6.22
CA ASP A 376 12.17 40.91 7.59
C ASP A 376 13.28 40.30 8.46
N LEU A 377 14.24 39.56 7.91
CA LEU A 377 15.32 38.83 8.59
C LEU A 377 14.85 37.76 9.60
N ARG A 378 13.65 37.20 9.37
CA ARG A 378 13.15 36.07 10.16
C ARG A 378 13.63 34.75 9.59
N GLU A 379 13.99 33.85 10.48
CA GLU A 379 14.37 32.49 10.07
C GLU A 379 13.20 31.74 9.42
N MET A 380 13.49 31.08 8.33
CA MET A 380 12.54 30.28 7.57
C MET A 380 13.12 28.92 7.26
N LEU A 381 12.26 27.90 7.27
CA LEU A 381 12.60 26.59 6.75
C LEU A 381 12.52 26.61 5.21
N CYS A 382 13.66 26.47 4.56
CA CYS A 382 13.76 26.45 3.11
C CYS A 382 13.67 25.02 2.54
N ASN A 383 14.24 24.05 3.26
CA ASN A 383 14.22 22.64 2.83
C ASN A 383 14.42 21.74 4.03
N ILE A 384 14.13 20.44 3.84
CA ILE A 384 14.44 19.39 4.83
C ILE A 384 15.35 18.38 4.17
N GLN A 385 16.43 18.04 4.83
CA GLN A 385 17.23 16.87 4.54
C GLN A 385 16.79 15.74 5.50
N VAL A 386 16.64 14.56 4.99
CA VAL A 386 16.13 13.38 5.69
C VAL A 386 17.27 12.35 5.77
N SER A 387 17.59 11.94 6.98
CA SER A 387 18.63 10.93 7.26
C SER A 387 18.03 9.71 7.93
#